data_cab5ad41184d5e9ee3834d73782ddc1d
#
_entry.id   cab5ad41184d5e9ee3834d73782ddc1d
#
_cell.length_a   1.000
_cell.length_b   1.000
_cell.length_c   1.000
_cell.angle_alpha   90.00
_cell.angle_beta   90.00
_cell.angle_gamma   90.00
#
_symmetry.space_group_name_H-M   'P 1'
#
loop_
_entity.id
_entity.type
_entity.pdbx_description
1 polymer ?
#
loop_
_entity_poly.entity_id
_entity_poly.type
_entity_poly.pdbx_seq_one_letter_code
_entity_poly.pdbx_strand_id
1 'polypeptide(L)'
;DDSFVVKALGTGNCENIIFKNSVLWNDFARPMEVGVELRADKVRNIKFENIDIIHSDTGYPLMGIHHGDHAEVSDIVFDNIRIEDTPGAQLFDIRIADSVWNRDNKMGDIRNITFSNIKYLGTDNNDILLSNSRIEGYSEKHNIRNVNFQNININGKYALTPKEPGRNVYEF
;
A
#
# COMPACT_ATOMS: atom_id res chain seq x y z
N ASP A 1 -14.94 -4.44 -5.20
CA ASP A 1 -14.47 -3.46 -4.21
C ASP A 1 -13.21 -3.98 -3.54
N ASP A 2 -12.58 -3.18 -2.65
CA ASP A 2 -11.35 -3.59 -1.96
C ASP A 2 -11.53 -4.94 -1.24
N SER A 3 -10.54 -5.83 -1.32
CA SER A 3 -10.62 -7.16 -0.69
C SER A 3 -10.34 -7.10 0.81
N PHE A 4 -9.16 -6.63 1.20
CA PHE A 4 -8.80 -6.37 2.59
C PHE A 4 -8.62 -4.87 2.80
N VAL A 5 -9.53 -4.26 3.51
CA VAL A 5 -9.50 -2.80 3.71
C VAL A 5 -9.66 -2.42 5.17
N VAL A 6 -8.86 -1.43 5.59
CA VAL A 6 -9.01 -0.77 6.89
C VAL A 6 -9.54 0.64 6.66
N LYS A 7 -10.72 0.93 7.18
CA LYS A 7 -11.34 2.26 7.20
C LYS A 7 -11.65 2.66 8.64
N ALA A 8 -11.42 3.89 8.99
CA ALA A 8 -11.60 4.42 10.33
C ALA A 8 -12.52 5.64 10.29
N LEU A 9 -13.82 5.42 10.42
CA LEU A 9 -14.86 6.44 10.19
C LEU A 9 -15.26 7.22 11.45
N GLY A 10 -14.80 6.78 12.62
CA GLY A 10 -15.17 7.35 13.92
C GLY A 10 -13.97 7.89 14.68
N THR A 11 -14.23 8.40 15.89
CA THR A 11 -13.23 8.86 16.85
C THR A 11 -12.55 7.69 17.58
N GLY A 12 -11.41 7.94 18.21
CA GLY A 12 -10.61 6.97 18.95
C GLY A 12 -9.55 6.29 18.07
N ASN A 13 -9.14 5.09 18.44
CA ASN A 13 -8.09 4.38 17.73
C ASN A 13 -8.65 3.20 16.90
N CYS A 14 -8.11 3.02 15.70
CA CYS A 14 -8.26 1.82 14.87
C CYS A 14 -6.92 1.09 14.88
N GLU A 15 -6.80 0.01 15.64
CA GLU A 15 -5.50 -0.60 15.89
C GLU A 15 -5.55 -2.11 16.14
N ASN A 16 -4.38 -2.76 16.03
CA ASN A 16 -4.20 -4.19 16.31
C ASN A 16 -4.99 -5.10 15.37
N ILE A 17 -4.90 -4.84 14.05
CA ILE A 17 -5.60 -5.59 13.02
C ILE A 17 -4.60 -6.47 12.26
N ILE A 18 -4.94 -7.74 12.08
CA ILE A 18 -4.14 -8.67 11.29
C ILE A 18 -5.02 -9.36 10.25
N PHE A 19 -4.65 -9.20 8.97
CA PHE A 19 -5.14 -10.01 7.86
C PHE A 19 -4.05 -11.04 7.54
N LYS A 20 -4.39 -12.32 7.53
CA LYS A 20 -3.37 -13.35 7.33
C LYS A 20 -3.87 -14.64 6.68
N ASN A 21 -2.91 -15.40 6.12
CA ASN A 21 -3.14 -16.76 5.62
C ASN A 21 -4.29 -16.82 4.59
N SER A 22 -4.25 -15.95 3.59
CA SER A 22 -5.37 -15.77 2.67
C SER A 22 -4.92 -15.79 1.22
N VAL A 23 -5.84 -16.15 0.36
CA VAL A 23 -5.70 -16.07 -1.10
C VAL A 23 -6.71 -15.04 -1.60
N LEU A 24 -6.23 -14.07 -2.40
CA LEU A 24 -7.04 -13.00 -2.95
C LEU A 24 -7.20 -13.14 -4.45
N TRP A 25 -8.43 -12.99 -4.91
CA TRP A 25 -8.81 -12.74 -6.29
C TRP A 25 -9.57 -11.41 -6.32
N ASN A 26 -9.10 -10.44 -7.08
CA ASN A 26 -9.64 -9.09 -7.07
C ASN A 26 -9.78 -8.53 -8.49
N ASP A 27 -11.01 -8.37 -8.95
CA ASP A 27 -11.32 -7.82 -10.28
C ASP A 27 -11.75 -6.35 -10.22
N PHE A 28 -11.83 -5.76 -9.02
CA PHE A 28 -12.24 -4.37 -8.86
C PHE A 28 -11.67 -3.76 -7.59
N ALA A 29 -11.11 -2.55 -7.71
CA ALA A 29 -10.44 -1.79 -6.65
C ALA A 29 -9.15 -2.47 -6.15
N ARG A 30 -8.84 -2.51 -4.85
CA ARG A 30 -7.52 -2.88 -4.32
C ARG A 30 -7.54 -4.20 -3.56
N PRO A 31 -6.56 -5.06 -3.75
CA PRO A 31 -6.44 -6.27 -2.93
C PRO A 31 -6.21 -5.97 -1.45
N MET A 32 -5.34 -5.00 -1.13
CA MET A 32 -5.03 -4.61 0.24
C MET A 32 -4.93 -3.09 0.36
N GLU A 33 -5.70 -2.51 1.29
CA GLU A 33 -5.79 -1.06 1.44
C GLU A 33 -5.90 -0.63 2.91
N VAL A 34 -5.20 0.44 3.28
CA VAL A 34 -5.44 1.22 4.49
C VAL A 34 -5.90 2.61 4.03
N GLY A 35 -7.16 2.89 4.16
CA GLY A 35 -7.76 4.14 3.66
C GLY A 35 -9.03 3.94 2.83
N VAL A 36 -9.48 4.97 2.17
CA VAL A 36 -9.06 6.38 2.13
C VAL A 36 -9.52 7.15 3.37
N GLU A 37 -10.68 6.77 3.91
CA GLU A 37 -11.36 7.42 5.04
C GLU A 37 -10.70 7.02 6.36
N LEU A 38 -9.81 7.87 6.87
CA LEU A 38 -9.05 7.63 8.09
C LEU A 38 -9.26 8.80 9.07
N ARG A 39 -10.41 8.80 9.74
CA ARG A 39 -10.86 9.86 10.67
C ARG A 39 -10.71 9.52 12.15
N ALA A 40 -10.12 8.40 12.48
CA ALA A 40 -9.75 8.06 13.84
C ALA A 40 -8.60 8.95 14.34
N ASP A 41 -8.36 9.02 15.65
CA ASP A 41 -7.18 9.68 16.18
C ASP A 41 -5.90 8.99 15.72
N LYS A 42 -5.89 7.66 15.77
CA LYS A 42 -4.77 6.82 15.31
C LYS A 42 -5.25 5.61 14.54
N VAL A 43 -4.52 5.29 13.47
CA VAL A 43 -4.65 4.04 12.70
C VAL A 43 -3.29 3.37 12.71
N ARG A 44 -3.15 2.26 13.49
CA ARG A 44 -1.82 1.70 13.74
C ARG A 44 -1.80 0.22 14.07
N ASN A 45 -0.60 -0.34 13.99
CA ASN A 45 -0.35 -1.77 14.28
C ASN A 45 -1.27 -2.66 13.43
N ILE A 46 -1.14 -2.50 12.10
CA ILE A 46 -1.91 -3.26 11.12
C ILE A 46 -0.94 -4.13 10.34
N LYS A 47 -1.28 -5.39 10.20
CA LYS A 47 -0.42 -6.34 9.48
C LYS A 47 -1.22 -7.13 8.43
N PHE A 48 -0.65 -7.18 7.23
CA PHE A 48 -1.04 -8.07 6.15
C PHE A 48 0.07 -9.13 6.04
N GLU A 49 -0.23 -10.39 6.31
CA GLU A 49 0.77 -11.43 6.49
C GLU A 49 0.40 -12.73 5.78
N ASN A 50 1.35 -13.30 5.05
CA ASN A 50 1.18 -14.59 4.38
C ASN A 50 -0.06 -14.61 3.48
N ILE A 51 -0.03 -13.78 2.43
CA ILE A 51 -1.15 -13.60 1.50
C ILE A 51 -0.67 -13.89 0.08
N ASP A 52 -1.48 -14.62 -0.66
CA ASP A 52 -1.33 -14.83 -2.10
C ASP A 52 -2.34 -13.96 -2.85
N ILE A 53 -1.86 -13.07 -3.72
CA ILE A 53 -2.68 -12.37 -4.70
C ILE A 53 -2.52 -13.14 -6.01
N ILE A 54 -3.46 -14.01 -6.30
CA ILE A 54 -3.40 -14.88 -7.48
C ILE A 54 -3.95 -14.21 -8.73
N HIS A 55 -4.74 -13.16 -8.57
CA HIS A 55 -5.24 -12.34 -9.67
C HIS A 55 -5.66 -10.96 -9.19
N SER A 56 -5.32 -9.92 -9.97
CA SER A 56 -5.87 -8.57 -9.82
C SER A 56 -5.78 -7.82 -11.16
N ASP A 57 -6.90 -7.62 -11.82
CA ASP A 57 -7.00 -6.94 -13.11
C ASP A 57 -7.67 -5.57 -12.97
N THR A 58 -7.09 -4.70 -12.17
CA THR A 58 -7.72 -3.42 -11.84
C THR A 58 -6.89 -2.20 -12.21
N GLY A 59 -5.58 -2.37 -12.44
CA GLY A 59 -4.62 -1.27 -12.60
C GLY A 59 -4.41 -0.44 -11.32
N TYR A 60 -5.00 -0.83 -10.20
CA TYR A 60 -4.80 -0.19 -8.89
C TYR A 60 -3.59 -0.77 -8.15
N PRO A 61 -3.10 -0.09 -7.11
CA PRO A 61 -2.04 -0.64 -6.28
C PRO A 61 -2.47 -1.91 -5.54
N LEU A 62 -1.56 -2.88 -5.46
CA LEU A 62 -1.79 -4.15 -4.78
C LEU A 62 -1.70 -3.99 -3.26
N MET A 63 -0.85 -3.08 -2.82
CA MET A 63 -0.63 -2.69 -1.42
C MET A 63 -0.75 -1.17 -1.32
N GLY A 64 -1.88 -0.68 -0.82
CA GLY A 64 -2.20 0.74 -0.76
C GLY A 64 -2.26 1.30 0.66
N ILE A 65 -1.79 2.54 0.84
CA ILE A 65 -2.07 3.37 2.01
C ILE A 65 -2.43 4.75 1.48
N HIS A 66 -3.72 5.05 1.40
CA HIS A 66 -4.22 6.34 0.93
C HIS A 66 -4.89 7.08 2.08
N HIS A 67 -4.40 8.26 2.36
CA HIS A 67 -4.81 9.01 3.52
C HIS A 67 -5.13 10.46 3.15
N GLY A 68 -6.29 10.94 3.52
CA GLY A 68 -6.74 12.29 3.19
C GLY A 68 -7.51 12.96 4.31
N ASP A 69 -7.65 12.33 5.45
CA ASP A 69 -8.27 12.87 6.66
C ASP A 69 -7.18 13.11 7.75
N HIS A 70 -7.50 13.13 9.03
CA HIS A 70 -6.60 13.62 10.07
C HIS A 70 -5.84 12.57 10.90
N ALA A 71 -6.08 11.28 10.67
CA ALA A 71 -5.49 10.24 11.51
C ALA A 71 -3.94 10.27 11.51
N GLU A 72 -3.33 9.91 12.63
CA GLU A 72 -1.93 9.49 12.67
C GLU A 72 -1.84 8.02 12.24
N VAL A 73 -1.34 7.77 11.04
CA VAL A 73 -1.18 6.41 10.49
C VAL A 73 0.23 5.91 10.77
N SER A 74 0.36 4.75 11.43
CA SER A 74 1.68 4.21 11.73
C SER A 74 1.73 2.69 11.89
N ASP A 75 2.94 2.15 11.81
CA ASP A 75 3.24 0.76 12.15
C ASP A 75 2.40 -0.22 11.30
N ILE A 76 2.46 -0.03 9.97
CA ILE A 76 1.80 -0.88 9.00
C ILE A 76 2.83 -1.82 8.37
N VAL A 77 2.51 -3.09 8.31
CA VAL A 77 3.40 -4.13 7.77
C VAL A 77 2.70 -4.94 6.70
N PHE A 78 3.34 -5.06 5.55
CA PHE A 78 3.03 -6.03 4.50
C PHE A 78 4.17 -7.04 4.46
N ASP A 79 3.90 -8.29 4.85
CA ASP A 79 4.92 -9.30 5.02
C ASP A 79 4.54 -10.64 4.39
N ASN A 80 5.50 -11.24 3.68
CA ASN A 80 5.31 -12.52 3.02
C ASN A 80 4.11 -12.53 2.06
N ILE A 81 4.15 -11.63 1.07
CA ILE A 81 3.12 -11.48 0.04
C ILE A 81 3.64 -12.06 -1.27
N ARG A 82 2.87 -12.93 -1.89
CA ARG A 82 3.17 -13.51 -3.19
C ARG A 82 2.13 -13.02 -4.19
N ILE A 83 2.60 -12.60 -5.37
CA ILE A 83 1.78 -11.91 -6.35
C ILE A 83 1.98 -12.59 -7.70
N GLU A 84 0.88 -12.95 -8.36
CA GLU A 84 0.89 -13.66 -9.63
C GLU A 84 0.33 -12.78 -10.77
N ASP A 85 -0.86 -13.05 -11.25
CA ASP A 85 -1.46 -12.40 -12.41
C ASP A 85 -2.07 -11.03 -12.06
N THR A 86 -1.31 -9.96 -12.30
CA THR A 86 -1.74 -8.59 -11.97
C THR A 86 -1.29 -7.58 -13.03
N PRO A 87 -1.86 -7.64 -14.26
CA PRO A 87 -1.41 -6.83 -15.37
C PRO A 87 -1.58 -5.33 -15.10
N GLY A 88 -0.50 -4.57 -15.31
CA GLY A 88 -0.51 -3.10 -15.20
C GLY A 88 -0.66 -2.54 -13.78
N ALA A 89 -0.68 -3.39 -12.76
CA ALA A 89 -0.83 -2.94 -11.37
C ALA A 89 0.41 -2.20 -10.86
N GLN A 90 0.21 -1.34 -9.88
CA GLN A 90 1.29 -0.81 -9.05
C GLN A 90 1.58 -1.79 -7.91
N LEU A 91 2.85 -2.04 -7.61
CA LEU A 91 3.18 -2.92 -6.50
C LEU A 91 2.74 -2.31 -5.17
N PHE A 92 3.05 -1.04 -4.96
CA PHE A 92 2.56 -0.28 -3.81
C PHE A 92 2.26 1.18 -4.19
N ASP A 93 1.39 1.84 -3.42
CA ASP A 93 1.13 3.28 -3.49
C ASP A 93 0.82 3.82 -2.09
N ILE A 94 1.66 4.71 -1.58
CA ILE A 94 1.48 5.36 -0.29
C ILE A 94 1.33 6.85 -0.52
N ARG A 95 0.17 7.41 -0.17
CA ARG A 95 -0.10 8.83 -0.40
C ARG A 95 -0.85 9.52 0.73
N ILE A 96 -0.48 10.78 0.93
CA ILE A 96 -1.31 11.74 1.66
C ILE A 96 -1.81 12.75 0.63
N ALA A 97 -3.10 12.72 0.32
CA ALA A 97 -3.68 13.54 -0.74
C ALA A 97 -5.18 13.80 -0.52
N ASP A 98 -5.66 14.91 -1.05
CA ASP A 98 -7.09 15.16 -1.13
C ASP A 98 -7.80 14.10 -1.98
N SER A 99 -8.99 13.72 -1.55
CA SER A 99 -9.85 12.74 -2.21
C SER A 99 -11.31 13.14 -2.08
N VAL A 100 -12.13 12.71 -3.02
CA VAL A 100 -13.60 12.88 -2.94
C VAL A 100 -14.21 12.16 -1.73
N TRP A 101 -13.47 11.26 -1.11
CA TRP A 101 -13.88 10.49 0.07
C TRP A 101 -13.51 11.14 1.41
N ASN A 102 -12.64 12.15 1.40
CA ASN A 102 -12.30 12.90 2.61
C ASN A 102 -13.53 13.61 3.18
N ARG A 103 -13.57 13.76 4.48
CA ARG A 103 -14.69 14.41 5.19
C ARG A 103 -14.23 15.46 6.18
N ASP A 104 -12.96 15.56 6.46
CA ASP A 104 -12.43 16.66 7.26
C ASP A 104 -11.39 17.48 6.49
N ASN A 105 -11.10 18.66 6.97
CA ASN A 105 -10.16 19.60 6.34
C ASN A 105 -8.76 19.54 6.98
N LYS A 106 -8.43 18.42 7.61
CA LYS A 106 -7.15 18.24 8.28
C LYS A 106 -6.42 17.07 7.63
N MET A 107 -5.13 17.21 7.47
CA MET A 107 -4.26 16.13 7.03
C MET A 107 -3.54 15.51 8.23
N GLY A 108 -3.39 14.20 8.22
CA GLY A 108 -2.55 13.47 9.15
C GLY A 108 -1.16 13.20 8.60
N ASP A 109 -0.49 12.23 9.21
CA ASP A 109 0.85 11.77 8.85
C ASP A 109 0.86 10.26 8.64
N ILE A 110 1.85 9.76 7.87
CA ILE A 110 2.11 8.33 7.72
C ILE A 110 3.56 8.05 8.14
N ARG A 111 3.78 7.03 8.99
CA ARG A 111 5.13 6.64 9.41
C ARG A 111 5.28 5.16 9.74
N ASN A 112 6.52 4.67 9.72
CA ASN A 112 6.87 3.29 10.08
C ASN A 112 6.13 2.25 9.23
N ILE A 113 6.32 2.30 7.94
CA ILE A 113 5.74 1.35 7.00
C ILE A 113 6.80 0.33 6.60
N THR A 114 6.46 -0.93 6.59
CA THR A 114 7.39 -1.98 6.19
C THR A 114 6.76 -2.88 5.14
N PHE A 115 7.50 -3.07 4.05
CA PHE A 115 7.25 -4.09 3.04
C PHE A 115 8.38 -5.11 3.14
N SER A 116 8.06 -6.35 3.49
CA SER A 116 9.05 -7.40 3.66
C SER A 116 8.62 -8.70 2.97
N ASN A 117 9.62 -9.41 2.41
CA ASN A 117 9.38 -10.70 1.79
C ASN A 117 8.28 -10.67 0.71
N ILE A 118 8.32 -9.66 -0.16
CA ILE A 118 7.38 -9.51 -1.25
C ILE A 118 7.93 -10.22 -2.49
N LYS A 119 7.16 -11.10 -3.08
CA LYS A 119 7.54 -11.82 -4.28
C LYS A 119 6.51 -11.62 -5.39
N TYR A 120 6.92 -10.96 -6.45
CA TYR A 120 6.14 -10.84 -7.67
C TYR A 120 6.64 -11.89 -8.67
N LEU A 121 5.75 -12.75 -9.12
CA LEU A 121 6.06 -13.84 -10.04
C LEU A 121 5.79 -13.49 -11.50
N GLY A 122 4.88 -12.54 -11.73
CA GLY A 122 4.43 -12.21 -13.09
C GLY A 122 3.75 -13.38 -13.79
N THR A 123 3.26 -13.15 -14.99
CA THR A 123 2.94 -14.22 -15.93
C THR A 123 4.16 -14.51 -16.81
N ASP A 124 4.25 -15.70 -17.40
CA ASP A 124 5.38 -16.19 -18.21
C ASP A 124 5.72 -15.34 -19.44
N ASN A 125 4.92 -14.37 -19.78
CA ASN A 125 5.19 -13.40 -20.84
C ASN A 125 5.96 -12.22 -20.24
N ASN A 126 7.22 -12.10 -20.57
CA ASN A 126 8.22 -11.12 -20.13
C ASN A 126 7.82 -9.62 -20.25
N ASP A 127 6.60 -9.30 -20.60
CA ASP A 127 6.13 -7.96 -20.94
C ASP A 127 5.10 -7.38 -19.96
N ILE A 128 4.89 -7.99 -18.80
CA ILE A 128 4.00 -7.38 -17.80
C ILE A 128 4.76 -6.28 -17.06
N LEU A 129 4.58 -5.08 -17.56
CA LEU A 129 5.07 -3.88 -16.94
C LEU A 129 4.21 -3.59 -15.70
N LEU A 130 4.79 -3.72 -14.52
CA LEU A 130 4.24 -3.09 -13.34
C LEU A 130 4.22 -1.58 -13.58
N SER A 131 3.13 -0.93 -13.22
CA SER A 131 3.07 0.53 -13.20
C SER A 131 3.94 1.07 -12.06
N ASN A 132 4.45 2.29 -12.21
CA ASN A 132 5.32 2.92 -11.23
C ASN A 132 4.68 2.98 -9.85
N SER A 133 5.33 2.40 -8.88
CA SER A 133 4.98 2.53 -7.47
C SER A 133 5.32 3.93 -6.94
N ARG A 134 4.62 4.38 -5.89
CA ARG A 134 4.70 5.77 -5.45
C ARG A 134 4.72 5.90 -3.94
N ILE A 135 5.47 6.90 -3.45
CA ILE A 135 5.42 7.41 -2.06
C ILE A 135 5.35 8.92 -2.15
N GLU A 136 4.21 9.51 -1.76
CA GLU A 136 3.94 10.93 -1.95
C GLU A 136 3.29 11.55 -0.72
N GLY A 137 4.03 12.39 0.00
CA GLY A 137 3.52 13.21 1.10
C GLY A 137 2.75 14.43 0.59
N TYR A 138 1.92 15.02 1.45
CA TYR A 138 1.12 16.19 1.10
C TYR A 138 1.92 17.49 1.22
N SER A 139 2.76 17.61 2.23
CA SER A 139 3.56 18.81 2.51
C SER A 139 4.74 18.47 3.42
N GLU A 140 5.62 19.43 3.70
CA GLU A 140 6.70 19.24 4.69
C GLU A 140 6.18 18.84 6.08
N LYS A 141 5.03 19.37 6.48
CA LYS A 141 4.39 19.09 7.76
C LYS A 141 3.66 17.76 7.76
N HIS A 142 2.88 17.49 6.71
CA HIS A 142 2.09 16.27 6.54
C HIS A 142 2.76 15.36 5.54
N ASN A 143 3.58 14.44 6.05
CA ASN A 143 4.53 13.70 5.23
C ASN A 143 4.59 12.22 5.60
N ILE A 144 5.25 11.45 4.73
CA ILE A 144 5.51 10.03 4.91
C ILE A 144 6.95 9.87 5.38
N ARG A 145 7.15 9.12 6.48
CA ARG A 145 8.46 8.92 7.08
C ARG A 145 8.71 7.46 7.43
N ASN A 146 9.95 7.05 7.36
CA ASN A 146 10.40 5.72 7.75
C ASN A 146 9.66 4.60 7.02
N VAL A 147 9.83 4.54 5.70
CA VAL A 147 9.35 3.45 4.86
C VAL A 147 10.49 2.50 4.59
N ASN A 148 10.33 1.24 4.94
CA ASN A 148 11.34 0.21 4.84
C ASN A 148 10.94 -0.85 3.82
N PHE A 149 11.91 -1.24 2.97
CA PHE A 149 11.77 -2.31 2.02
C PHE A 149 12.82 -3.39 2.30
N GLN A 150 12.38 -4.63 2.46
CA GLN A 150 13.25 -5.75 2.76
C GLN A 150 12.88 -6.96 1.92
N ASN A 151 13.84 -7.53 1.20
CA ASN A 151 13.64 -8.74 0.44
C ASN A 151 12.46 -8.64 -0.56
N ILE A 152 12.52 -7.62 -1.43
CA ILE A 152 11.55 -7.42 -2.51
C ILE A 152 12.09 -8.10 -3.77
N ASN A 153 11.40 -9.10 -4.25
CA ASN A 153 11.79 -9.88 -5.43
C ASN A 153 10.76 -9.70 -6.55
N ILE A 154 11.21 -9.23 -7.69
CA ILE A 154 10.39 -9.04 -8.88
C ILE A 154 10.98 -9.88 -10.00
N ASN A 155 10.28 -10.95 -10.38
CA ASN A 155 10.70 -11.88 -11.43
C ASN A 155 12.16 -12.34 -11.26
N GLY A 156 12.56 -12.70 -10.03
CA GLY A 156 13.90 -13.16 -9.71
C GLY A 156 14.94 -12.05 -9.50
N LYS A 157 14.60 -10.79 -9.64
CA LYS A 157 15.51 -9.66 -9.40
C LYS A 157 15.19 -8.96 -8.09
N TYR A 158 16.25 -8.62 -7.34
CA TYR A 158 16.15 -7.84 -6.12
C TYR A 158 16.66 -6.43 -6.42
N ALA A 159 15.77 -5.46 -6.49
CA ALA A 159 16.18 -4.04 -6.50
C ALA A 159 15.00 -3.09 -6.31
N LEU A 160 15.23 -2.11 -5.48
CA LEU A 160 14.43 -0.90 -5.39
C LEU A 160 15.37 0.28 -5.67
N THR A 161 15.21 0.89 -6.82
CA THR A 161 16.00 2.10 -7.16
C THR A 161 15.03 3.25 -7.37
N PRO A 162 15.20 4.41 -6.69
CA PRO A 162 14.43 5.59 -7.00
C PRO A 162 14.65 6.00 -8.46
N LYS A 163 13.58 6.22 -9.20
CA LYS A 163 13.64 6.62 -10.61
C LYS A 163 14.27 7.99 -10.80
N GLU A 164 13.99 8.91 -9.87
CA GLU A 164 14.50 10.29 -9.92
C GLU A 164 15.00 10.72 -8.54
N PRO A 165 16.17 11.35 -8.46
CA PRO A 165 16.65 11.95 -7.21
C PRO A 165 15.65 13.00 -6.70
N GLY A 166 15.22 12.85 -5.45
CA GLY A 166 14.31 13.80 -4.80
C GLY A 166 12.80 13.54 -5.03
N ARG A 167 12.46 12.55 -5.84
CA ARG A 167 11.10 12.01 -5.94
C ARG A 167 11.10 10.54 -5.50
N ASN A 168 10.20 10.22 -4.59
CA ASN A 168 10.04 8.86 -4.10
C ASN A 168 9.17 8.02 -5.07
N VAL A 169 9.57 7.96 -6.32
CA VAL A 169 8.98 7.12 -7.35
C VAL A 169 9.94 5.97 -7.63
N TYR A 170 9.48 4.75 -7.48
CA TYR A 170 10.28 3.54 -7.63
C TYR A 170 9.87 2.80 -8.91
N GLU A 171 10.86 2.45 -9.72
CA GLU A 171 10.72 1.52 -10.85
C GLU A 171 11.19 0.13 -10.44
N PHE A 172 10.51 -0.86 -10.96
CA PHE A 172 10.83 -2.27 -10.78
C PHE A 172 11.17 -2.94 -12.10
#